data_73c5cd236a73514b88c2ae66c7c017d2
#
_entry.id   73c5cd236a73514b88c2ae66c7c017d2
#
_cell.length_a   1.000
_cell.length_b   1.000
_cell.length_c   1.000
_cell.angle_alpha   90.00
_cell.angle_beta   90.00
_cell.angle_gamma   90.00
#
_symmetry.space_group_name_H-M   'P 1'
#
loop_
_entity.id
_entity.type
_entity.pdbx_description
1 polymer ?
#
loop_
_entity_poly.entity_id
_entity_poly.type
_entity_poly.pdbx_seq_one_letter_code
_entity_poly.pdbx_strand_id
1 'polypeptide(L)'
;MFGRYDHHNLTIDDYVVSRRDFLKRTGMGLGMLGLTATAGAQVVETADSSVAARQPQYRGQAKRIIHIFLNGGCSHVDTFDPKPALQKYAGEKLPMDNLRTERKTGAALPSPFEFKQYGQSGIPVSSLFAKTAECVDDMCIIRSMHADVPNHEPSLLLMNCGEARLIRPSMGSWVTYGLGTENQNLPGFVVMCPNGYPIQESQNWQSGFLPGIYQGTYIDTQHTEIEKLIEFIKNDYSGQKAQRSQLDLLLELNERHAKARGNDAEIEARIQSFELAYRMQLDATDAFDIAREPEYIREMYGNSTQSRQLLIARRLVERGVRFVQVWHGAGQPWDSHDDLEAQHTKLAGECDQGIAALLKDLKQRGMLDETLVLCSGEFGRTPTVELPTPGLNAGKINGRDHNNHGFTAWLAGGGVKGGCVYGATDEFGFKAVENRVHVHDLHATMLHLLGFNHEQFTFQIGRASCRERV
;
A
#
# COMPACT_ATOMS: atom_id res chain seq x y z
N MET A 1 -20.86 30.45 -54.16
CA MET A 1 -21.11 31.16 -52.88
C MET A 1 -19.96 30.83 -51.93
N PHE A 2 -18.95 31.67 -51.89
CA PHE A 2 -17.75 31.45 -51.09
C PHE A 2 -17.98 32.05 -49.69
N GLY A 3 -17.95 31.22 -48.67
CA GLY A 3 -18.02 31.65 -47.28
C GLY A 3 -16.71 32.35 -46.88
N ARG A 4 -16.85 33.54 -46.29
CA ARG A 4 -15.76 34.33 -45.72
C ARG A 4 -15.09 33.59 -44.57
N TYR A 5 -13.79 33.40 -44.64
CA TYR A 5 -12.96 33.09 -43.48
C TYR A 5 -12.74 34.39 -42.70
N ASP A 6 -13.30 34.46 -41.48
CA ASP A 6 -12.97 35.50 -40.51
C ASP A 6 -11.56 35.26 -40.00
N HIS A 7 -10.64 36.14 -40.37
CA HIS A 7 -9.34 36.22 -39.74
C HIS A 7 -9.53 36.82 -38.33
N HIS A 8 -9.64 35.97 -37.31
CA HIS A 8 -9.45 36.42 -35.94
C HIS A 8 -8.00 36.92 -35.81
N ASN A 9 -7.84 38.20 -35.51
CA ASN A 9 -6.57 38.78 -35.12
C ASN A 9 -6.15 38.09 -33.80
N LEU A 10 -5.18 37.19 -33.89
CA LEU A 10 -4.56 36.56 -32.71
C LEU A 10 -3.89 37.68 -31.88
N THR A 11 -4.34 37.85 -30.66
CA THR A 11 -3.76 38.78 -29.70
C THR A 11 -2.64 38.05 -28.90
N ILE A 12 -1.77 38.84 -28.26
CA ILE A 12 -0.71 38.27 -27.40
C ILE A 12 -1.30 37.35 -26.31
N ASP A 13 -2.53 37.61 -25.86
CA ASP A 13 -3.25 36.80 -24.88
C ASP A 13 -3.63 35.41 -25.41
N ASP A 14 -3.76 35.24 -26.73
CA ASP A 14 -4.01 33.93 -27.38
C ASP A 14 -2.78 33.00 -27.34
N TYR A 15 -1.60 33.57 -27.13
CA TYR A 15 -0.33 32.83 -26.94
C TYR A 15 0.04 32.62 -25.48
N VAL A 16 -0.63 33.28 -24.53
CA VAL A 16 -0.41 33.08 -23.11
C VAL A 16 -1.18 31.84 -22.66
N VAL A 17 -0.61 30.67 -22.91
CA VAL A 17 -1.12 29.42 -22.35
C VAL A 17 -1.06 29.55 -20.83
N SER A 18 -2.21 29.42 -20.16
CA SER A 18 -2.20 29.40 -18.70
C SER A 18 -1.27 28.28 -18.19
N ARG A 19 -0.62 28.48 -17.04
CA ARG A 19 0.22 27.43 -16.43
C ARG A 19 -0.51 26.08 -16.38
N ARG A 20 -1.81 26.09 -16.13
CA ARG A 20 -2.68 24.91 -16.08
C ARG A 20 -2.82 24.24 -17.44
N ASP A 21 -3.01 25.01 -18.50
CA ASP A 21 -3.16 24.47 -19.86
C ASP A 21 -1.82 24.03 -20.44
N PHE A 22 -0.75 24.73 -20.09
CA PHE A 22 0.61 24.28 -20.42
C PHE A 22 0.90 22.91 -19.79
N LEU A 23 0.57 22.74 -18.51
CA LEU A 23 0.78 21.48 -17.77
C LEU A 23 -0.08 20.34 -18.32
N LYS A 24 -1.33 20.61 -18.74
CA LYS A 24 -2.18 19.60 -19.40
C LYS A 24 -1.62 19.16 -20.76
N ARG A 25 -1.08 20.10 -21.54
CA ARG A 25 -0.55 19.82 -22.89
C ARG A 25 0.81 19.13 -22.87
N THR A 26 1.57 19.21 -21.78
CA THR A 26 2.86 18.53 -21.64
C THR A 26 2.74 17.04 -21.28
N GLY A 27 1.52 16.49 -21.19
CA GLY A 27 1.29 15.06 -20.92
C GLY A 27 1.73 14.58 -19.53
N MET A 28 1.81 15.49 -18.56
CA MET A 28 2.34 15.22 -17.22
C MET A 28 1.24 14.96 -16.19
N GLY A 29 0.26 14.15 -16.53
CA GLY A 29 -0.89 13.84 -15.67
C GLY A 29 -0.55 13.27 -14.31
N LEU A 30 0.55 12.53 -14.18
CA LEU A 30 1.06 12.06 -12.87
C LEU A 30 1.42 13.21 -11.93
N GLY A 31 1.90 14.35 -12.47
CA GLY A 31 2.13 15.55 -11.67
C GLY A 31 0.85 16.22 -11.15
N MET A 32 -0.29 16.01 -11.81
CA MET A 32 -1.59 16.56 -11.40
C MET A 32 -2.20 15.82 -10.20
N LEU A 33 -1.91 14.52 -10.04
CA LEU A 33 -2.37 13.76 -8.86
C LEU A 33 -1.68 14.22 -7.56
N GLY A 34 -0.42 14.74 -7.66
CA GLY A 34 0.23 15.41 -6.54
C GLY A 34 -0.34 16.81 -6.20
N LEU A 35 -1.13 17.40 -7.10
CA LEU A 35 -1.61 18.78 -6.99
C LEU A 35 -2.80 18.97 -6.05
N THR A 36 -3.60 17.96 -5.81
CA THR A 36 -4.79 18.06 -4.96
C THR A 36 -4.50 18.00 -3.47
N ALA A 37 -3.29 17.54 -3.09
CA ALA A 37 -2.93 17.32 -1.69
C ALA A 37 -2.27 18.54 -0.99
N THR A 38 -1.90 19.62 -1.69
CA THR A 38 -1.02 20.66 -1.14
C THR A 38 -1.68 22.00 -0.78
N ALA A 39 -3.00 22.07 -0.69
CA ALA A 39 -3.72 23.31 -0.38
C ALA A 39 -3.63 23.76 1.11
N GLY A 40 -2.57 23.48 1.83
CA GLY A 40 -2.52 23.85 3.25
C GLY A 40 -1.16 23.93 3.95
N ALA A 41 -0.06 23.61 3.32
CA ALA A 41 1.24 23.59 4.01
C ALA A 41 2.06 24.87 3.76
N GLN A 42 2.30 25.65 4.81
CA GLN A 42 3.33 26.68 4.81
C GLN A 42 4.72 26.03 4.90
N VAL A 43 5.59 26.43 4.00
CA VAL A 43 6.94 25.88 3.83
C VAL A 43 7.95 26.50 4.76
N VAL A 44 8.82 25.69 5.29
CA VAL A 44 10.07 26.08 5.95
C VAL A 44 11.25 25.35 5.31
N GLU A 45 12.26 26.17 5.06
CA GLU A 45 13.65 25.92 4.65
C GLU A 45 14.09 24.52 4.22
N THR A 46 14.55 24.45 2.98
CA THR A 46 15.54 23.55 2.38
C THR A 46 15.71 22.15 3.01
N ALA A 47 14.66 21.34 2.95
CA ALA A 47 14.87 19.91 2.89
C ALA A 47 15.49 19.61 1.51
N ASP A 48 16.61 18.89 1.49
CA ASP A 48 17.18 18.34 0.27
C ASP A 48 16.07 17.57 -0.46
N SER A 49 15.51 18.16 -1.51
CA SER A 49 14.37 17.61 -2.27
C SER A 49 14.78 16.45 -3.16
N SER A 50 16.04 16.03 -3.10
CA SER A 50 16.59 14.89 -3.81
C SER A 50 16.00 13.57 -3.28
N VAL A 51 15.51 12.73 -4.20
CA VAL A 51 15.15 11.33 -3.91
C VAL A 51 16.34 10.38 -4.01
N ALA A 52 17.55 10.88 -4.10
CA ALA A 52 18.77 10.06 -4.14
C ALA A 52 18.83 9.15 -2.90
N ALA A 53 19.44 7.98 -3.07
CA ALA A 53 19.60 7.03 -1.98
C ALA A 53 20.34 7.65 -0.79
N ARG A 54 19.80 7.45 0.40
CA ARG A 54 20.31 7.94 1.67
C ARG A 54 20.73 6.79 2.56
N GLN A 55 21.64 7.06 3.48
CA GLN A 55 22.01 6.08 4.49
C GLN A 55 21.02 6.14 5.65
N PRO A 56 20.57 5.00 6.17
CA PRO A 56 19.77 4.96 7.39
C PRO A 56 20.61 5.37 8.62
N GLN A 57 19.95 5.59 9.76
CA GLN A 57 20.62 5.98 11.01
C GLN A 57 21.59 4.88 11.52
N TYR A 58 21.28 3.62 11.24
CA TYR A 58 22.13 2.47 11.50
C TYR A 58 21.92 1.42 10.40
N ARG A 59 22.74 0.38 10.39
CA ARG A 59 22.63 -0.67 9.38
C ARG A 59 21.35 -1.45 9.55
N GLY A 60 20.35 -1.18 8.71
CA GLY A 60 19.13 -1.98 8.59
C GLY A 60 19.38 -3.34 7.95
N GLN A 61 18.49 -4.28 8.19
CA GLN A 61 18.48 -5.58 7.51
C GLN A 61 17.63 -5.51 6.24
N ALA A 62 16.45 -4.89 6.33
CA ALA A 62 15.63 -4.60 5.17
C ALA A 62 16.14 -3.37 4.41
N LYS A 63 16.06 -3.41 3.10
CA LYS A 63 16.33 -2.29 2.20
C LYS A 63 15.06 -1.79 1.52
N ARG A 64 14.02 -2.63 1.47
CA ARG A 64 12.76 -2.39 0.74
C ARG A 64 11.62 -3.18 1.35
N ILE A 65 10.40 -2.75 1.04
CA ILE A 65 9.17 -3.35 1.58
C ILE A 65 8.21 -3.65 0.44
N ILE A 66 7.57 -4.82 0.50
CA ILE A 66 6.36 -5.15 -0.24
C ILE A 66 5.24 -5.33 0.77
N HIS A 67 4.21 -4.48 0.73
CA HIS A 67 3.06 -4.56 1.60
C HIS A 67 1.85 -5.08 0.82
N ILE A 68 1.46 -6.32 1.09
CA ILE A 68 0.25 -6.96 0.56
C ILE A 68 -0.90 -6.56 1.46
N PHE A 69 -1.85 -5.79 0.94
CA PHE A 69 -2.94 -5.23 1.72
C PHE A 69 -4.28 -5.90 1.34
N LEU A 70 -4.80 -6.71 2.27
CA LEU A 70 -6.08 -7.42 2.13
C LEU A 70 -7.20 -6.52 2.67
N ASN A 71 -7.49 -5.46 1.92
CA ASN A 71 -8.42 -4.41 2.35
C ASN A 71 -9.87 -4.88 2.50
N GLY A 72 -10.46 -4.49 3.60
CA GLY A 72 -11.79 -4.89 4.03
C GLY A 72 -11.77 -5.79 5.29
N GLY A 73 -10.60 -6.05 5.88
CA GLY A 73 -10.50 -6.80 7.12
C GLY A 73 -10.61 -8.32 6.94
N CYS A 74 -9.57 -8.93 6.41
CA CYS A 74 -9.46 -10.39 6.27
C CYS A 74 -9.64 -11.09 7.63
N SER A 75 -10.48 -12.12 7.67
CA SER A 75 -10.79 -12.84 8.91
C SER A 75 -9.61 -13.67 9.42
N HIS A 76 -9.03 -13.28 10.54
CA HIS A 76 -7.90 -13.99 11.15
C HIS A 76 -8.29 -15.38 11.66
N VAL A 77 -9.50 -15.55 12.22
CA VAL A 77 -9.98 -16.85 12.73
C VAL A 77 -10.28 -17.85 11.61
N ASP A 78 -10.39 -17.39 10.37
CA ASP A 78 -10.60 -18.22 9.19
C ASP A 78 -9.34 -18.44 8.36
N THR A 79 -8.20 -17.80 8.74
CA THR A 79 -6.96 -17.82 7.94
C THR A 79 -5.73 -18.30 8.70
N PHE A 80 -5.23 -17.55 9.68
CA PHE A 80 -3.94 -17.83 10.33
C PHE A 80 -4.04 -18.00 11.86
N ASP A 81 -5.21 -17.83 12.46
CA ASP A 81 -5.43 -17.92 13.91
C ASP A 81 -6.54 -18.90 14.26
N PRO A 82 -6.31 -20.24 14.14
CA PRO A 82 -7.32 -21.27 14.39
C PRO A 82 -7.85 -21.22 15.82
N LYS A 83 -9.17 -21.30 15.98
CA LYS A 83 -9.87 -21.26 17.28
C LYS A 83 -10.78 -22.47 17.46
N PRO A 84 -10.24 -23.64 17.87
CA PRO A 84 -11.03 -24.84 18.07
C PRO A 84 -12.17 -24.67 19.09
N ALA A 85 -12.01 -23.76 20.06
CA ALA A 85 -13.04 -23.47 21.04
C ALA A 85 -14.35 -22.97 20.42
N LEU A 86 -14.30 -22.29 19.27
CA LEU A 86 -15.52 -21.83 18.57
C LEU A 86 -16.40 -22.99 18.15
N GLN A 87 -15.82 -24.16 17.80
CA GLN A 87 -16.59 -25.36 17.44
C GLN A 87 -17.46 -25.87 18.60
N LYS A 88 -16.94 -25.75 19.84
CA LYS A 88 -17.65 -26.16 21.05
C LYS A 88 -18.92 -25.33 21.29
N TYR A 89 -18.88 -24.05 20.90
CA TYR A 89 -19.98 -23.11 21.10
C TYR A 89 -20.70 -22.77 19.79
N ALA A 90 -20.57 -23.61 18.77
CA ALA A 90 -21.16 -23.34 17.45
C ALA A 90 -22.66 -23.04 17.55
N GLY A 91 -23.08 -21.85 17.12
CA GLY A 91 -24.46 -21.41 17.17
C GLY A 91 -24.97 -21.01 18.58
N GLU A 92 -24.11 -21.04 19.60
CA GLU A 92 -24.44 -20.64 20.97
C GLU A 92 -23.71 -19.34 21.37
N LYS A 93 -24.19 -18.67 22.41
CA LYS A 93 -23.51 -17.51 22.97
C LYS A 93 -22.17 -17.95 23.58
N LEU A 94 -21.11 -17.19 23.32
CA LEU A 94 -19.81 -17.39 23.98
C LEU A 94 -19.95 -17.22 25.50
N PRO A 95 -19.12 -17.91 26.31
CA PRO A 95 -19.09 -17.79 27.78
C PRO A 95 -18.47 -16.47 28.26
N MET A 96 -18.51 -15.46 27.43
CA MET A 96 -18.07 -14.09 27.68
C MET A 96 -19.01 -13.09 26.99
N ASP A 97 -18.96 -11.84 27.39
CA ASP A 97 -19.69 -10.80 26.66
C ASP A 97 -18.96 -10.46 25.34
N ASN A 98 -19.77 -10.30 24.26
CA ASN A 98 -19.23 -9.81 23.00
C ASN A 98 -18.67 -8.39 23.20
N LEU A 99 -17.46 -8.17 22.73
CA LEU A 99 -16.87 -6.83 22.78
C LEU A 99 -17.63 -5.89 21.85
N ARG A 100 -17.55 -4.61 22.14
CA ARG A 100 -18.16 -3.59 21.29
C ARG A 100 -17.41 -3.51 19.97
N THR A 101 -18.10 -3.77 18.88
CA THR A 101 -17.63 -3.62 17.50
C THR A 101 -18.54 -2.65 16.75
N GLU A 102 -18.44 -2.55 15.43
CA GLU A 102 -19.25 -1.60 14.67
C GLU A 102 -20.74 -1.97 14.73
N ARG A 103 -21.05 -3.25 14.55
CA ARG A 103 -22.41 -3.78 14.50
C ARG A 103 -22.66 -4.78 15.62
N LYS A 104 -23.90 -5.17 15.78
CA LYS A 104 -24.27 -6.17 16.80
C LYS A 104 -23.88 -7.56 16.33
N THR A 105 -23.27 -8.33 17.21
CA THR A 105 -22.89 -9.72 16.97
C THR A 105 -23.66 -10.68 17.88
N GLY A 106 -23.81 -11.91 17.43
CA GLY A 106 -24.61 -12.95 18.08
C GLY A 106 -23.78 -14.14 18.58
N ALA A 107 -24.17 -15.32 18.14
CA ALA A 107 -23.57 -16.59 18.51
C ALA A 107 -22.18 -16.81 17.93
N ALA A 108 -21.43 -17.74 18.51
CA ALA A 108 -20.17 -18.20 17.98
C ALA A 108 -20.31 -18.75 16.55
N LEU A 109 -19.41 -18.35 15.67
CA LEU A 109 -19.31 -18.81 14.30
C LEU A 109 -17.97 -19.52 14.12
N PRO A 110 -17.93 -20.87 14.14
CA PRO A 110 -16.72 -21.60 13.81
C PRO A 110 -16.24 -21.31 12.40
N SER A 111 -14.96 -21.49 12.16
CA SER A 111 -14.42 -21.41 10.81
C SER A 111 -14.96 -22.56 9.95
N PRO A 112 -15.46 -22.30 8.74
CA PRO A 112 -15.86 -23.35 7.81
C PRO A 112 -14.65 -24.02 7.12
N PHE A 113 -13.43 -23.50 7.34
CA PHE A 113 -12.21 -23.95 6.66
C PHE A 113 -11.41 -24.91 7.53
N GLU A 114 -10.79 -25.92 6.89
CA GLU A 114 -9.86 -26.80 7.55
C GLU A 114 -8.53 -26.11 7.82
N PHE A 115 -7.93 -26.40 8.98
CA PHE A 115 -6.58 -26.01 9.34
C PHE A 115 -5.64 -27.20 9.33
N LYS A 116 -4.46 -27.04 8.72
CA LYS A 116 -3.39 -28.04 8.71
C LYS A 116 -2.09 -27.41 9.18
N GLN A 117 -1.21 -28.22 9.76
CA GLN A 117 0.15 -27.80 10.09
C GLN A 117 1.05 -27.86 8.87
N TYR A 118 1.87 -26.84 8.69
CA TYR A 118 2.78 -26.69 7.55
C TYR A 118 4.21 -26.41 8.02
N GLY A 119 5.16 -26.72 7.12
CA GLY A 119 6.59 -26.48 7.34
C GLY A 119 7.16 -27.33 8.46
N GLN A 120 8.42 -27.06 8.76
CA GLN A 120 9.12 -27.66 9.92
C GLN A 120 8.64 -27.05 11.24
N SER A 121 8.21 -25.78 11.18
CA SER A 121 7.67 -25.05 12.34
C SER A 121 6.31 -25.57 12.80
N GLY A 122 5.59 -26.34 11.96
CA GLY A 122 4.27 -26.88 12.28
C GLY A 122 3.19 -25.83 12.50
N ILE A 123 3.33 -24.64 11.92
CA ILE A 123 2.36 -23.55 12.05
C ILE A 123 1.06 -23.91 11.37
N PRO A 124 -0.10 -23.88 12.07
CA PRO A 124 -1.38 -24.16 11.47
C PRO A 124 -1.87 -22.98 10.62
N VAL A 125 -2.27 -23.28 9.39
CA VAL A 125 -2.86 -22.35 8.43
C VAL A 125 -4.09 -22.96 7.79
N SER A 126 -5.10 -22.17 7.47
CA SER A 126 -6.33 -22.67 6.84
C SER A 126 -6.12 -23.07 5.38
N SER A 127 -7.01 -23.88 4.88
CA SER A 127 -7.05 -24.30 3.47
C SER A 127 -7.16 -23.14 2.46
N LEU A 128 -7.57 -21.95 2.90
CA LEU A 128 -7.62 -20.74 2.09
C LEU A 128 -6.24 -20.30 1.57
N PHE A 129 -5.21 -20.47 2.41
CA PHE A 129 -3.83 -20.05 2.11
C PHE A 129 -2.86 -21.23 2.08
N ALA A 130 -3.30 -22.37 1.51
CA ALA A 130 -2.53 -23.60 1.50
C ALA A 130 -1.19 -23.48 0.75
N LYS A 131 -1.11 -22.68 -0.33
CA LYS A 131 0.14 -22.46 -1.08
C LYS A 131 1.06 -21.51 -0.33
N THR A 132 0.54 -20.42 0.23
CA THR A 132 1.29 -19.50 1.10
C THR A 132 1.84 -20.23 2.32
N ALA A 133 1.08 -21.15 2.88
CA ALA A 133 1.47 -21.98 4.02
C ALA A 133 2.71 -22.86 3.77
N GLU A 134 3.05 -23.17 2.52
CA GLU A 134 4.31 -23.86 2.19
C GLU A 134 5.54 -23.01 2.54
N CYS A 135 5.37 -21.71 2.76
CA CYS A 135 6.43 -20.77 3.11
C CYS A 135 6.44 -20.38 4.60
N VAL A 136 5.66 -21.04 5.47
CA VAL A 136 5.53 -20.65 6.90
C VAL A 136 6.86 -20.61 7.66
N ASP A 137 7.84 -21.42 7.26
CA ASP A 137 9.16 -21.44 7.88
C ASP A 137 9.97 -20.15 7.63
N ASP A 138 9.58 -19.35 6.65
CA ASP A 138 10.12 -18.02 6.37
C ASP A 138 9.25 -16.89 6.95
N MET A 139 8.12 -17.20 7.59
CA MET A 139 7.13 -16.23 8.05
C MET A 139 7.14 -16.08 9.57
N CYS A 140 6.87 -14.87 10.05
CA CYS A 140 6.46 -14.57 11.42
C CYS A 140 5.00 -14.17 11.41
N ILE A 141 4.13 -14.97 12.03
CA ILE A 141 2.69 -14.70 12.11
C ILE A 141 2.39 -14.00 13.43
N ILE A 142 1.97 -12.73 13.35
CA ILE A 142 1.59 -11.93 14.52
C ILE A 142 0.09 -12.10 14.73
N ARG A 143 -0.32 -12.87 15.74
CA ARG A 143 -1.74 -13.12 16.08
C ARG A 143 -2.32 -12.13 17.05
N SER A 144 -1.54 -11.19 17.53
CA SER A 144 -1.90 -10.27 18.61
C SER A 144 -2.00 -8.82 18.15
N MET A 145 -2.19 -8.58 16.84
CA MET A 145 -2.44 -7.24 16.32
C MET A 145 -3.72 -6.66 16.91
N HIS A 146 -3.72 -5.36 17.19
CA HIS A 146 -4.93 -4.61 17.56
C HIS A 146 -4.83 -3.15 17.09
N ALA A 147 -6.00 -2.51 16.95
CA ALA A 147 -6.15 -1.14 16.51
C ALA A 147 -7.18 -0.38 17.36
N ASP A 148 -7.21 0.94 17.24
CA ASP A 148 -8.04 1.80 18.09
C ASP A 148 -9.51 1.87 17.64
N VAL A 149 -9.79 1.60 16.37
CA VAL A 149 -11.08 1.86 15.74
C VAL A 149 -11.56 0.69 14.89
N PRO A 150 -12.88 0.41 14.85
CA PRO A 150 -13.44 -0.72 14.09
C PRO A 150 -13.95 -0.34 12.69
N ASN A 151 -13.89 0.94 12.27
CA ASN A 151 -14.42 1.39 10.98
C ASN A 151 -13.32 1.47 9.92
N HIS A 152 -13.66 1.18 8.67
CA HIS A 152 -12.68 1.10 7.57
C HIS A 152 -11.91 2.39 7.37
N GLU A 153 -12.60 3.54 7.21
CA GLU A 153 -11.95 4.80 6.88
C GLU A 153 -10.84 5.19 7.87
N PRO A 154 -11.09 5.26 9.18
CA PRO A 154 -10.06 5.62 10.14
C PRO A 154 -9.03 4.50 10.35
N SER A 155 -9.42 3.22 10.22
CA SER A 155 -8.49 2.10 10.39
C SER A 155 -7.52 1.97 9.20
N LEU A 156 -7.97 2.27 7.98
CA LEU A 156 -7.10 2.34 6.81
C LEU A 156 -6.05 3.44 6.98
N LEU A 157 -6.45 4.62 7.44
CA LEU A 157 -5.51 5.71 7.71
C LEU A 157 -4.56 5.36 8.85
N LEU A 158 -5.04 4.74 9.93
CA LEU A 158 -4.19 4.28 11.03
C LEU A 158 -3.15 3.27 10.54
N MET A 159 -3.56 2.26 9.77
CA MET A 159 -2.66 1.23 9.26
C MET A 159 -1.64 1.76 8.24
N ASN A 160 -2.02 2.73 7.42
CA ASN A 160 -1.14 3.26 6.38
C ASN A 160 -0.33 4.49 6.80
N CYS A 161 -0.88 5.32 7.70
CA CYS A 161 -0.35 6.64 8.03
C CYS A 161 -0.11 6.86 9.54
N GLY A 162 -0.39 5.88 10.39
CA GLY A 162 -0.19 5.98 11.84
C GLY A 162 -1.17 6.93 12.56
N GLU A 163 -2.22 7.42 11.87
CA GLU A 163 -3.18 8.37 12.44
C GLU A 163 -4.56 8.17 11.82
N ALA A 164 -5.57 8.03 12.66
CA ALA A 164 -6.92 7.68 12.23
C ALA A 164 -7.76 8.86 11.72
N ARG A 165 -7.38 10.10 12.02
CA ARG A 165 -8.21 11.28 11.80
C ARG A 165 -7.55 12.41 11.00
N LEU A 166 -6.26 12.55 11.15
CA LEU A 166 -5.49 13.63 10.53
C LEU A 166 -4.71 13.10 9.34
N ILE A 167 -4.58 13.93 8.33
CA ILE A 167 -3.71 13.65 7.19
C ILE A 167 -2.26 13.64 7.67
N ARG A 168 -1.62 12.48 7.61
CA ARG A 168 -0.21 12.26 7.95
C ARG A 168 0.50 11.60 6.78
N PRO A 169 1.83 11.70 6.71
CA PRO A 169 2.57 10.94 5.71
C PRO A 169 2.33 9.44 5.90
N SER A 170 2.13 8.75 4.81
CA SER A 170 2.03 7.28 4.85
C SER A 170 3.38 6.64 5.15
N MET A 171 3.37 5.38 5.62
CA MET A 171 4.58 4.62 5.88
C MET A 171 5.51 4.56 4.66
N GLY A 172 4.95 4.36 3.45
CA GLY A 172 5.74 4.40 2.21
C GLY A 172 6.39 5.75 1.94
N SER A 173 5.71 6.86 2.29
CA SER A 173 6.28 8.20 2.19
C SER A 173 7.42 8.41 3.19
N TRP A 174 7.28 7.94 4.44
CA TRP A 174 8.35 7.98 5.44
C TRP A 174 9.57 7.14 5.02
N VAL A 175 9.34 5.93 4.52
CA VAL A 175 10.43 5.06 4.02
C VAL A 175 11.19 5.73 2.88
N THR A 176 10.45 6.29 1.92
CA THR A 176 11.07 6.99 0.78
C THR A 176 11.78 8.28 1.21
N TYR A 177 11.23 9.02 2.16
CA TYR A 177 11.90 10.18 2.76
C TYR A 177 13.21 9.78 3.45
N GLY A 178 13.21 8.69 4.22
CA GLY A 178 14.39 8.25 4.97
C GLY A 178 15.49 7.65 4.09
N LEU A 179 15.14 6.74 3.19
CA LEU A 179 16.10 5.98 2.39
C LEU A 179 16.35 6.55 1.00
N GLY A 180 15.48 7.44 0.50
CA GLY A 180 15.48 7.80 -0.90
C GLY A 180 15.17 6.59 -1.79
N THR A 181 15.57 6.63 -3.05
CA THR A 181 15.45 5.51 -3.99
C THR A 181 16.79 5.16 -4.63
N GLU A 182 17.01 3.87 -4.89
CA GLU A 182 18.20 3.40 -5.63
C GLU A 182 18.05 3.61 -7.13
N ASN A 183 16.82 3.81 -7.61
CA ASN A 183 16.53 4.05 -9.02
C ASN A 183 15.93 5.46 -9.19
N GLN A 184 16.62 6.29 -9.98
CA GLN A 184 16.18 7.67 -10.25
C GLN A 184 15.11 7.75 -11.35
N ASN A 185 14.81 6.66 -12.03
CA ASN A 185 13.87 6.60 -13.16
C ASN A 185 12.52 5.92 -12.78
N LEU A 186 12.42 5.41 -11.54
CA LEU A 186 11.19 4.86 -10.98
C LEU A 186 10.84 5.58 -9.67
N PRO A 187 9.54 5.67 -9.32
CA PRO A 187 9.13 6.18 -8.02
C PRO A 187 9.73 5.35 -6.88
N GLY A 188 10.10 6.00 -5.79
CA GLY A 188 10.53 5.28 -4.58
C GLY A 188 9.40 4.53 -3.89
N PHE A 189 8.16 4.97 -4.10
CA PHE A 189 6.93 4.38 -3.56
C PHE A 189 5.89 4.17 -4.67
N VAL A 190 5.49 2.91 -4.89
CA VAL A 190 4.47 2.50 -5.88
C VAL A 190 3.30 1.86 -5.16
N VAL A 191 2.09 2.22 -5.58
CA VAL A 191 0.82 1.68 -5.08
C VAL A 191 0.05 1.06 -6.24
N MET A 192 -0.28 -0.20 -6.11
CA MET A 192 -1.04 -0.95 -7.12
C MET A 192 -2.40 -1.36 -6.56
N CYS A 193 -3.47 -0.91 -7.22
CA CYS A 193 -4.83 -1.31 -6.90
C CYS A 193 -5.61 -1.49 -8.21
N PRO A 194 -6.23 -2.65 -8.46
CA PRO A 194 -7.01 -2.88 -9.67
C PRO A 194 -8.42 -2.35 -9.50
N ASN A 195 -9.03 -1.93 -10.62
CA ASN A 195 -10.41 -1.48 -10.72
C ASN A 195 -10.75 -0.21 -9.94
N GLY A 196 -9.79 0.67 -9.69
CA GLY A 196 -9.99 1.94 -9.01
C GLY A 196 -9.34 2.01 -7.63
N TYR A 197 -9.93 2.78 -6.72
CA TYR A 197 -9.32 3.12 -5.44
C TYR A 197 -9.94 2.32 -4.28
N PRO A 198 -9.16 1.99 -3.23
CA PRO A 198 -9.72 1.58 -1.95
C PRO A 198 -10.45 2.76 -1.27
N ILE A 199 -11.18 2.50 -0.19
CA ILE A 199 -11.74 3.55 0.65
C ILE A 199 -10.61 4.51 1.11
N GLN A 200 -10.91 5.79 1.27
CA GLN A 200 -9.96 6.89 1.53
C GLN A 200 -8.98 7.17 0.37
N GLU A 201 -9.12 6.47 -0.76
CA GLU A 201 -8.40 6.77 -1.99
C GLU A 201 -6.90 7.08 -1.78
N SER A 202 -6.41 8.14 -2.38
CA SER A 202 -5.00 8.56 -2.29
C SER A 202 -4.55 8.99 -0.89
N GLN A 203 -5.47 9.20 0.07
CA GLN A 203 -5.11 9.52 1.45
C GLN A 203 -4.27 8.41 2.10
N ASN A 204 -4.46 7.16 1.67
CA ASN A 204 -3.71 6.01 2.17
C ASN A 204 -2.21 6.04 1.84
N TRP A 205 -1.79 6.80 0.82
CA TRP A 205 -0.39 6.84 0.35
C TRP A 205 0.14 8.24 0.07
N GLN A 206 -0.50 9.24 0.66
CA GLN A 206 -0.06 10.61 0.49
C GLN A 206 1.18 10.96 1.32
N SER A 207 1.88 11.99 0.87
CA SER A 207 3.06 12.51 1.58
C SER A 207 2.73 13.34 2.81
N GLY A 208 1.47 13.77 2.99
CA GLY A 208 1.06 14.63 4.10
C GLY A 208 1.87 15.91 4.15
N PHE A 209 2.59 16.13 5.26
CA PHE A 209 3.47 17.30 5.42
C PHE A 209 4.89 17.11 4.83
N LEU A 210 5.23 15.90 4.38
CA LEU A 210 6.47 15.66 3.64
C LEU A 210 6.34 16.23 2.21
N PRO A 211 7.45 16.57 1.54
CA PRO A 211 7.42 16.95 0.13
C PRO A 211 6.71 15.94 -0.76
N GLY A 212 5.93 16.45 -1.72
CA GLY A 212 5.08 15.62 -2.61
C GLY A 212 5.81 14.55 -3.42
N ILE A 213 7.12 14.66 -3.59
CA ILE A 213 7.95 13.67 -4.30
C ILE A 213 8.01 12.32 -3.57
N TYR A 214 7.69 12.28 -2.28
CA TYR A 214 7.65 11.05 -1.47
C TYR A 214 6.28 10.37 -1.49
N GLN A 215 5.28 10.98 -2.17
CA GLN A 215 3.95 10.39 -2.30
C GLN A 215 3.98 9.11 -3.13
N GLY A 216 3.11 8.16 -2.79
CA GLY A 216 2.93 6.94 -3.57
C GLY A 216 2.39 7.21 -4.97
N THR A 217 2.99 6.59 -5.97
CA THR A 217 2.53 6.62 -7.35
C THR A 217 1.52 5.50 -7.56
N TYR A 218 0.28 5.87 -7.86
CA TYR A 218 -0.81 4.93 -8.11
C TYR A 218 -0.72 4.33 -9.51
N ILE A 219 -0.97 3.02 -9.60
CA ILE A 219 -1.02 2.23 -10.82
C ILE A 219 -2.30 1.39 -10.83
N ASP A 220 -3.15 1.60 -11.83
CA ASP A 220 -4.34 0.76 -12.02
C ASP A 220 -3.98 -0.55 -12.71
N THR A 221 -3.83 -1.58 -11.92
CA THR A 221 -3.40 -2.90 -12.38
C THR A 221 -4.50 -3.77 -12.96
N GLN A 222 -5.73 -3.27 -13.13
CA GLN A 222 -6.70 -3.98 -13.98
C GLN A 222 -6.23 -4.03 -15.44
N HIS A 223 -5.51 -3.01 -15.88
CA HIS A 223 -4.95 -2.95 -17.22
C HIS A 223 -3.68 -3.80 -17.36
N THR A 224 -3.43 -4.29 -18.56
CA THR A 224 -2.22 -5.05 -18.90
C THR A 224 -1.29 -4.26 -19.82
N GLU A 225 -1.85 -3.31 -20.55
CA GLU A 225 -1.12 -2.44 -21.45
C GLU A 225 -0.46 -1.32 -20.66
N ILE A 226 0.84 -1.11 -20.84
CA ILE A 226 1.64 -0.14 -20.05
C ILE A 226 1.07 1.27 -20.16
N GLU A 227 0.60 1.65 -21.35
CA GLU A 227 -0.01 2.97 -21.61
C GLU A 227 -1.30 3.21 -20.82
N LYS A 228 -1.97 2.13 -20.38
CA LYS A 228 -3.16 2.19 -19.53
C LYS A 228 -2.86 1.98 -18.05
N LEU A 229 -1.78 1.25 -17.74
CA LEU A 229 -1.33 1.05 -16.35
C LEU A 229 -0.90 2.37 -15.70
N ILE A 230 -0.22 3.21 -16.46
CA ILE A 230 0.32 4.49 -15.98
C ILE A 230 -0.30 5.59 -16.82
N GLU A 231 -1.28 6.29 -16.25
CA GLU A 231 -1.91 7.41 -16.93
C GLU A 231 -0.87 8.44 -17.37
N PHE A 232 -1.00 8.89 -18.62
CA PHE A 232 -0.14 9.92 -19.22
C PHE A 232 1.35 9.55 -19.29
N ILE A 233 1.70 8.27 -19.26
CA ILE A 233 3.10 7.82 -19.48
C ILE A 233 3.60 8.24 -20.87
N LYS A 234 2.70 8.39 -21.83
CA LYS A 234 2.99 8.84 -23.19
C LYS A 234 2.48 10.25 -23.40
N ASN A 235 3.31 11.09 -24.02
CA ASN A 235 2.88 12.41 -24.43
C ASN A 235 2.38 12.36 -25.89
N ASP A 236 1.06 12.47 -26.06
CA ASP A 236 0.42 12.43 -27.39
C ASP A 236 0.54 13.76 -28.16
N TYR A 237 0.98 14.84 -27.51
CA TYR A 237 1.01 16.18 -28.08
C TYR A 237 2.40 16.61 -28.57
N SER A 238 3.46 16.00 -28.06
CA SER A 238 4.82 16.37 -28.44
C SER A 238 5.77 15.18 -28.39
N GLY A 239 6.73 15.12 -29.31
CA GLY A 239 7.78 14.10 -29.27
C GLY A 239 8.74 14.33 -28.10
N GLN A 240 9.48 13.28 -27.71
CA GLN A 240 10.39 13.30 -26.54
C GLN A 240 11.38 14.47 -26.52
N LYS A 241 11.93 14.88 -27.67
CA LYS A 241 12.81 16.05 -27.76
C LYS A 241 12.10 17.35 -27.35
N ALA A 242 10.90 17.56 -27.86
CA ALA A 242 10.11 18.75 -27.54
C ALA A 242 9.72 18.76 -26.06
N GLN A 243 9.32 17.62 -25.52
CA GLN A 243 9.01 17.45 -24.10
C GLN A 243 10.24 17.73 -23.22
N ARG A 244 11.42 17.23 -23.59
CA ARG A 244 12.68 17.55 -22.88
C ARG A 244 12.95 19.06 -22.88
N SER A 245 12.85 19.71 -24.03
CA SER A 245 13.04 21.18 -24.12
C SER A 245 12.04 21.96 -23.28
N GLN A 246 10.80 21.48 -23.15
CA GLN A 246 9.80 22.08 -22.27
C GLN A 246 10.19 21.95 -20.79
N LEU A 247 10.67 20.79 -20.37
CA LEU A 247 11.14 20.56 -19.00
C LEU A 247 12.39 21.41 -18.71
N ASP A 248 13.34 21.50 -19.62
CA ASP A 248 14.53 22.33 -19.47
C ASP A 248 14.16 23.81 -19.29
N LEU A 249 13.17 24.29 -20.10
CA LEU A 249 12.67 25.64 -19.94
C LEU A 249 11.97 25.85 -18.59
N LEU A 250 11.20 24.87 -18.13
CA LEU A 250 10.53 24.93 -16.83
C LEU A 250 11.55 25.01 -15.68
N LEU A 251 12.62 24.22 -15.75
CA LEU A 251 13.73 24.27 -14.79
C LEU A 251 14.40 25.64 -14.79
N GLU A 252 14.73 26.20 -15.96
CA GLU A 252 15.34 27.53 -16.07
C GLU A 252 14.45 28.64 -15.50
N LEU A 253 13.13 28.58 -15.78
CA LEU A 253 12.16 29.53 -15.24
C LEU A 253 12.06 29.43 -13.71
N ASN A 254 12.12 28.21 -13.15
CA ASN A 254 12.11 27.99 -11.73
C ASN A 254 13.37 28.51 -11.03
N GLU A 255 14.55 28.27 -11.61
CA GLU A 255 15.80 28.84 -11.10
C GLU A 255 15.78 30.36 -11.06
N ARG A 256 15.23 31.00 -12.10
CA ARG A 256 15.03 32.46 -12.12
C ARG A 256 14.07 32.93 -11.05
N HIS A 257 12.97 32.17 -10.83
CA HIS A 257 12.00 32.46 -9.76
C HIS A 257 12.63 32.33 -8.37
N ALA A 258 13.36 31.25 -8.13
CA ALA A 258 14.05 31.01 -6.87
C ALA A 258 15.08 32.11 -6.53
N LYS A 259 15.85 32.57 -7.53
CA LYS A 259 16.78 33.70 -7.37
C LYS A 259 16.07 35.02 -7.04
N ALA A 260 14.87 35.24 -7.55
CA ALA A 260 14.11 36.46 -7.37
C ALA A 260 13.28 36.51 -6.07
N ARG A 261 12.77 35.38 -5.60
CA ARG A 261 11.76 35.31 -4.52
C ARG A 261 12.10 34.30 -3.41
N GLY A 262 13.25 33.64 -3.48
CA GLY A 262 13.63 32.55 -2.60
C GLY A 262 13.14 31.17 -3.13
N ASN A 263 13.67 30.12 -2.53
CA ASN A 263 13.29 28.76 -2.91
C ASN A 263 11.86 28.46 -2.46
N ASP A 264 11.04 28.01 -3.41
CA ASP A 264 9.69 27.51 -3.18
C ASP A 264 9.72 25.99 -3.28
N ALA A 265 9.67 25.30 -2.13
CA ALA A 265 9.78 23.86 -2.06
C ALA A 265 8.60 23.14 -2.75
N GLU A 266 7.43 23.76 -2.86
CA GLU A 266 6.30 23.20 -3.59
C GLU A 266 6.56 23.21 -5.10
N ILE A 267 7.11 24.32 -5.63
CA ILE A 267 7.47 24.42 -7.04
C ILE A 267 8.57 23.42 -7.37
N GLU A 268 9.57 23.29 -6.52
CA GLU A 268 10.66 22.34 -6.69
C GLU A 268 10.17 20.89 -6.70
N ALA A 269 9.32 20.52 -5.73
CA ALA A 269 8.72 19.19 -5.68
C ALA A 269 7.88 18.86 -6.94
N ARG A 270 7.18 19.85 -7.49
CA ARG A 270 6.42 19.69 -8.74
C ARG A 270 7.32 19.45 -9.94
N ILE A 271 8.41 20.19 -10.06
CA ILE A 271 9.37 20.02 -11.17
C ILE A 271 10.01 18.64 -11.09
N GLN A 272 10.41 18.21 -9.91
CA GLN A 272 10.95 16.86 -9.70
C GLN A 272 9.94 15.77 -10.03
N SER A 273 8.65 15.97 -9.74
CA SER A 273 7.59 15.04 -10.15
C SER A 273 7.46 14.96 -11.68
N PHE A 274 7.61 16.07 -12.40
CA PHE A 274 7.60 16.08 -13.85
C PHE A 274 8.83 15.42 -14.46
N GLU A 275 10.01 15.65 -13.89
CA GLU A 275 11.25 14.98 -14.28
C GLU A 275 11.13 13.45 -14.08
N LEU A 276 10.59 13.03 -12.94
CA LEU A 276 10.35 11.62 -12.66
C LEU A 276 9.38 11.02 -13.68
N ALA A 277 8.24 11.67 -13.94
CA ALA A 277 7.27 11.21 -14.93
C ALA A 277 7.89 11.07 -16.32
N TYR A 278 8.76 12.00 -16.73
CA TYR A 278 9.48 11.92 -17.99
C TYR A 278 10.47 10.72 -18.03
N ARG A 279 11.24 10.52 -16.96
CA ARG A 279 12.16 9.37 -16.88
C ARG A 279 11.42 8.04 -16.86
N MET A 280 10.25 7.97 -16.20
CA MET A 280 9.39 6.80 -16.22
C MET A 280 8.96 6.40 -17.63
N GLN A 281 8.75 7.34 -18.55
CA GLN A 281 8.41 7.02 -19.95
C GLN A 281 9.47 6.15 -20.62
N LEU A 282 10.71 6.22 -20.17
CA LEU A 282 11.84 5.46 -20.73
C LEU A 282 12.01 4.08 -20.08
N ASP A 283 11.93 4.01 -18.74
CA ASP A 283 12.35 2.85 -17.96
C ASP A 283 11.20 2.07 -17.30
N ALA A 284 10.04 2.70 -17.08
CA ALA A 284 8.91 2.00 -16.46
C ALA A 284 8.37 0.85 -17.33
N THR A 285 8.48 0.99 -18.67
CA THR A 285 8.03 -0.06 -19.59
C THR A 285 8.66 -1.41 -19.29
N ASP A 286 9.96 -1.44 -18.94
CA ASP A 286 10.63 -2.68 -18.59
C ASP A 286 10.12 -3.27 -17.27
N ALA A 287 9.94 -2.45 -16.24
CA ALA A 287 9.52 -2.94 -14.92
C ALA A 287 8.12 -3.60 -14.94
N PHE A 288 7.20 -3.05 -15.73
CA PHE A 288 5.81 -3.51 -15.80
C PHE A 288 5.57 -4.60 -16.87
N ASP A 289 6.51 -4.82 -17.79
CA ASP A 289 6.40 -5.85 -18.83
C ASP A 289 6.75 -7.23 -18.27
N ILE A 290 5.76 -7.91 -17.69
CA ILE A 290 5.92 -9.27 -17.15
C ILE A 290 6.14 -10.33 -18.25
N ALA A 291 5.87 -10.03 -19.52
CA ALA A 291 6.12 -10.96 -20.62
C ALA A 291 7.62 -11.24 -20.80
N ARG A 292 8.49 -10.37 -20.28
CA ARG A 292 9.95 -10.58 -20.25
C ARG A 292 10.41 -11.62 -19.24
N GLU A 293 9.54 -11.99 -18.28
CA GLU A 293 9.88 -13.07 -17.35
C GLU A 293 9.81 -14.42 -18.05
N PRO A 294 10.69 -15.37 -17.70
CA PRO A 294 10.59 -16.74 -18.17
C PRO A 294 9.21 -17.35 -17.90
N GLU A 295 8.77 -18.24 -18.78
CA GLU A 295 7.45 -18.85 -18.68
C GLU A 295 7.23 -19.54 -17.32
N TYR A 296 8.22 -20.31 -16.84
CA TYR A 296 8.13 -20.99 -15.55
C TYR A 296 7.92 -20.04 -14.35
N ILE A 297 8.45 -18.81 -14.42
CA ILE A 297 8.21 -17.77 -13.40
C ILE A 297 6.76 -17.30 -13.49
N ARG A 298 6.27 -17.01 -14.70
CA ARG A 298 4.88 -16.56 -14.89
C ARG A 298 3.88 -17.64 -14.46
N GLU A 299 4.16 -18.90 -14.75
CA GLU A 299 3.35 -20.05 -14.30
C GLU A 299 3.38 -20.22 -12.79
N MET A 300 4.54 -20.03 -12.15
CA MET A 300 4.69 -20.09 -10.69
C MET A 300 3.79 -19.06 -10.00
N TYR A 301 3.74 -17.82 -10.50
CA TYR A 301 2.85 -16.79 -9.96
C TYR A 301 1.38 -17.05 -10.29
N GLY A 302 1.08 -17.57 -11.47
CA GLY A 302 -0.28 -17.78 -11.97
C GLY A 302 -0.83 -16.57 -12.71
N ASN A 303 -2.12 -16.67 -13.09
CA ASN A 303 -2.73 -15.76 -14.06
C ASN A 303 -3.72 -14.73 -13.46
N SER A 304 -3.91 -14.71 -12.13
CA SER A 304 -4.81 -13.75 -11.51
C SER A 304 -4.25 -12.31 -11.59
N THR A 305 -5.11 -11.32 -11.44
CA THR A 305 -4.68 -9.92 -11.33
C THR A 305 -3.74 -9.72 -10.15
N GLN A 306 -4.02 -10.36 -8.99
CA GLN A 306 -3.17 -10.32 -7.82
C GLN A 306 -1.79 -10.93 -8.07
N SER A 307 -1.75 -12.09 -8.74
CA SER A 307 -0.50 -12.74 -9.14
C SER A 307 0.37 -11.83 -10.00
N ARG A 308 -0.25 -11.16 -10.98
CA ARG A 308 0.44 -10.19 -11.84
C ARG A 308 0.98 -9.00 -11.04
N GLN A 309 0.20 -8.44 -10.12
CA GLN A 309 0.66 -7.36 -9.24
C GLN A 309 1.87 -7.79 -8.41
N LEU A 310 1.85 -8.97 -7.82
CA LEU A 310 2.94 -9.49 -7.00
C LEU A 310 4.20 -9.75 -7.82
N LEU A 311 4.07 -10.20 -9.07
CA LEU A 311 5.20 -10.31 -9.99
C LEU A 311 5.77 -8.93 -10.35
N ILE A 312 4.92 -7.95 -10.62
CA ILE A 312 5.34 -6.56 -10.84
C ILE A 312 6.04 -6.00 -9.59
N ALA A 313 5.49 -6.25 -8.38
CA ALA A 313 6.09 -5.80 -7.13
C ALA A 313 7.52 -6.34 -6.96
N ARG A 314 7.75 -7.64 -7.22
CA ARG A 314 9.09 -8.22 -7.22
C ARG A 314 10.02 -7.52 -8.21
N ARG A 315 9.56 -7.27 -9.44
CA ARG A 315 10.34 -6.59 -10.48
C ARG A 315 10.68 -5.14 -10.11
N LEU A 316 9.75 -4.43 -9.45
CA LEU A 316 9.96 -3.07 -8.97
C LEU A 316 11.02 -3.01 -7.86
N VAL A 317 10.93 -3.88 -6.85
CA VAL A 317 11.93 -3.91 -5.76
C VAL A 317 13.29 -4.39 -6.24
N GLU A 318 13.37 -5.29 -7.23
CA GLU A 318 14.60 -5.70 -7.89
C GLU A 318 15.30 -4.52 -8.59
N ARG A 319 14.53 -3.52 -9.03
CA ARG A 319 14.99 -2.29 -9.69
C ARG A 319 15.18 -1.10 -8.73
N GLY A 320 15.15 -1.35 -7.43
CA GLY A 320 15.47 -0.35 -6.41
C GLY A 320 14.31 0.51 -5.91
N VAL A 321 13.05 0.15 -6.21
CA VAL A 321 11.88 0.75 -5.57
C VAL A 321 11.86 0.36 -4.09
N ARG A 322 11.68 1.34 -3.20
CA ARG A 322 11.78 1.13 -1.75
C ARG A 322 10.53 0.57 -1.11
N PHE A 323 9.38 1.02 -1.57
CA PHE A 323 8.09 0.59 -1.02
C PHE A 323 7.11 0.29 -2.14
N VAL A 324 6.57 -0.93 -2.15
CA VAL A 324 5.52 -1.33 -3.08
C VAL A 324 4.32 -1.80 -2.28
N GLN A 325 3.20 -1.13 -2.42
CA GLN A 325 1.93 -1.52 -1.79
C GLN A 325 1.01 -2.16 -2.82
N VAL A 326 0.50 -3.35 -2.49
CA VAL A 326 -0.35 -4.16 -3.37
C VAL A 326 -1.70 -4.34 -2.71
N TRP A 327 -2.70 -3.59 -3.17
CA TRP A 327 -4.08 -3.69 -2.71
C TRP A 327 -4.80 -4.82 -3.42
N HIS A 328 -5.69 -5.53 -2.72
CA HIS A 328 -6.44 -6.61 -3.34
C HIS A 328 -7.42 -6.10 -4.41
N GLY A 329 -8.06 -4.97 -4.18
CA GLY A 329 -8.98 -4.36 -5.13
C GLY A 329 -9.55 -3.03 -4.65
N ALA A 330 -10.34 -2.40 -5.51
CA ALA A 330 -11.08 -1.20 -5.17
C ALA A 330 -12.08 -1.44 -4.02
N GLY A 331 -12.38 -0.40 -3.28
CA GLY A 331 -13.28 -0.48 -2.12
C GLY A 331 -12.69 -1.33 -1.00
N GLN A 332 -13.42 -2.35 -0.59
CA GLN A 332 -13.10 -3.21 0.55
C GLN A 332 -13.46 -4.70 0.29
N PRO A 333 -12.76 -5.40 -0.62
CA PRO A 333 -13.16 -6.74 -1.07
C PRO A 333 -13.34 -7.76 0.06
N TRP A 334 -12.50 -7.70 1.12
CA TRP A 334 -12.54 -8.65 2.24
C TRP A 334 -13.61 -8.33 3.30
N ASP A 335 -14.49 -7.35 3.05
CA ASP A 335 -15.54 -6.93 3.98
C ASP A 335 -16.75 -7.87 3.94
N SER A 336 -16.61 -9.07 4.52
CA SER A 336 -17.59 -10.16 4.44
C SER A 336 -18.58 -10.15 5.61
N HIS A 337 -19.57 -9.27 5.56
CA HIS A 337 -20.70 -9.20 6.51
C HIS A 337 -21.71 -10.32 6.30
N ASP A 338 -21.73 -10.93 5.13
CA ASP A 338 -22.49 -12.14 4.78
C ASP A 338 -21.65 -13.03 3.84
N ASP A 339 -22.11 -14.25 3.60
CA ASP A 339 -21.47 -15.23 2.69
C ASP A 339 -19.94 -15.33 2.80
N LEU A 340 -19.41 -15.21 4.03
CA LEU A 340 -17.97 -15.17 4.31
C LEU A 340 -17.21 -16.34 3.66
N GLU A 341 -17.77 -17.55 3.73
CA GLU A 341 -17.13 -18.74 3.16
C GLU A 341 -16.90 -18.60 1.65
N ALA A 342 -17.92 -18.21 0.90
CA ALA A 342 -17.82 -18.04 -0.55
C ALA A 342 -16.90 -16.87 -0.93
N GLN A 343 -17.02 -15.73 -0.22
CA GLN A 343 -16.23 -14.54 -0.50
C GLN A 343 -14.75 -14.79 -0.19
N HIS A 344 -14.42 -15.33 1.00
CA HIS A 344 -13.03 -15.60 1.37
C HIS A 344 -12.40 -16.69 0.48
N THR A 345 -13.17 -17.71 0.07
CA THR A 345 -12.68 -18.73 -0.89
C THR A 345 -12.30 -18.12 -2.22
N LYS A 346 -13.14 -17.22 -2.75
CA LYS A 346 -12.85 -16.50 -3.99
C LYS A 346 -11.59 -15.64 -3.87
N LEU A 347 -11.54 -14.78 -2.87
CA LEU A 347 -10.46 -13.80 -2.72
C LEU A 347 -9.11 -14.47 -2.39
N ALA A 348 -9.12 -15.50 -1.54
CA ALA A 348 -7.92 -16.27 -1.28
C ALA A 348 -7.43 -17.00 -2.54
N GLY A 349 -8.35 -17.59 -3.32
CA GLY A 349 -8.02 -18.19 -4.60
C GLY A 349 -7.38 -17.24 -5.61
N GLU A 350 -7.69 -15.95 -5.54
CA GLU A 350 -7.09 -14.90 -6.39
C GLU A 350 -5.65 -14.53 -5.98
N CYS A 351 -5.25 -14.68 -4.70
CA CYS A 351 -3.95 -14.20 -4.20
C CYS A 351 -3.00 -15.27 -3.65
N ASP A 352 -3.49 -16.38 -3.14
CA ASP A 352 -2.67 -17.40 -2.44
C ASP A 352 -1.48 -17.90 -3.27
N GLN A 353 -1.70 -18.25 -4.53
CA GLN A 353 -0.61 -18.70 -5.41
C GLN A 353 0.43 -17.59 -5.64
N GLY A 354 -0.01 -16.37 -5.90
CA GLY A 354 0.88 -15.25 -6.16
C GLY A 354 1.72 -14.90 -4.94
N ILE A 355 1.14 -14.97 -3.72
CA ILE A 355 1.85 -14.72 -2.46
C ILE A 355 2.93 -15.79 -2.24
N ALA A 356 2.59 -17.06 -2.39
CA ALA A 356 3.56 -18.15 -2.29
C ALA A 356 4.69 -18.01 -3.31
N ALA A 357 4.36 -17.66 -4.55
CA ALA A 357 5.33 -17.45 -5.61
C ALA A 357 6.26 -16.27 -5.30
N LEU A 358 5.72 -15.15 -4.79
CA LEU A 358 6.54 -14.00 -4.39
C LEU A 358 7.59 -14.38 -3.36
N LEU A 359 7.19 -15.08 -2.29
CA LEU A 359 8.11 -15.49 -1.23
C LEU A 359 9.20 -16.44 -1.77
N LYS A 360 8.80 -17.43 -2.57
CA LYS A 360 9.73 -18.38 -3.20
C LYS A 360 10.69 -17.69 -4.18
N ASP A 361 10.20 -16.79 -5.03
CA ASP A 361 11.00 -16.08 -6.03
C ASP A 361 12.01 -15.14 -5.34
N LEU A 362 11.58 -14.37 -4.34
CA LEU A 362 12.49 -13.54 -3.54
C LEU A 362 13.58 -14.37 -2.86
N LYS A 363 13.23 -15.52 -2.30
CA LYS A 363 14.17 -16.44 -1.66
C LYS A 363 15.17 -17.04 -2.66
N GLN A 364 14.69 -17.52 -3.80
CA GLN A 364 15.53 -18.10 -4.85
C GLN A 364 16.54 -17.09 -5.44
N ARG A 365 16.14 -15.81 -5.48
CA ARG A 365 16.99 -14.71 -5.94
C ARG A 365 17.94 -14.17 -4.86
N GLY A 366 17.86 -14.66 -3.63
CA GLY A 366 18.62 -14.12 -2.50
C GLY A 366 18.18 -12.70 -2.10
N MET A 367 16.96 -12.32 -2.45
CA MET A 367 16.41 -10.99 -2.17
C MET A 367 15.56 -10.95 -0.90
N LEU A 368 15.09 -12.10 -0.40
CA LEU A 368 14.18 -12.16 0.74
C LEU A 368 14.82 -11.58 2.00
N ASP A 369 16.10 -11.83 2.23
CA ASP A 369 16.81 -11.34 3.42
C ASP A 369 16.86 -9.81 3.51
N GLU A 370 16.76 -9.11 2.38
CA GLU A 370 16.80 -7.65 2.28
C GLU A 370 15.45 -7.02 1.90
N THR A 371 14.41 -7.84 1.71
CA THR A 371 13.06 -7.40 1.36
C THR A 371 12.08 -7.82 2.44
N LEU A 372 11.52 -6.87 3.15
CA LEU A 372 10.44 -7.12 4.10
C LEU A 372 9.13 -7.29 3.33
N VAL A 373 8.52 -8.45 3.42
CA VAL A 373 7.16 -8.69 2.93
C VAL A 373 6.21 -8.65 4.12
N LEU A 374 5.27 -7.72 4.09
CA LEU A 374 4.18 -7.58 5.06
C LEU A 374 2.85 -7.95 4.39
N CYS A 375 2.03 -8.75 5.06
CA CYS A 375 0.64 -8.95 4.70
C CYS A 375 -0.26 -8.59 5.88
N SER A 376 -1.18 -7.68 5.65
CA SER A 376 -2.13 -7.22 6.67
C SER A 376 -3.44 -6.76 6.04
N GLY A 377 -4.47 -6.57 6.85
CA GLY A 377 -5.61 -5.71 6.60
C GLY A 377 -5.63 -4.60 7.65
N GLU A 378 -6.65 -3.76 7.63
CA GLU A 378 -6.84 -2.68 8.60
C GLU A 378 -7.31 -3.15 9.98
N PHE A 379 -7.99 -4.31 10.04
CA PHE A 379 -8.43 -5.04 11.24
C PHE A 379 -8.81 -6.48 10.87
N GLY A 380 -9.36 -7.24 11.82
CA GLY A 380 -9.87 -8.60 11.63
C GLY A 380 -11.39 -8.69 11.64
N ARG A 381 -11.90 -9.89 11.92
CA ARG A 381 -13.34 -10.18 11.98
C ARG A 381 -13.70 -10.81 13.31
N THR A 382 -14.94 -10.55 13.78
CA THR A 382 -15.43 -11.12 15.04
C THR A 382 -15.49 -12.65 14.99
N PRO A 383 -15.23 -13.35 16.10
CA PRO A 383 -15.44 -14.80 16.19
C PRO A 383 -16.92 -15.18 16.20
N THR A 384 -17.79 -14.20 16.29
CA THR A 384 -19.25 -14.33 16.36
C THR A 384 -19.90 -13.86 15.07
N VAL A 385 -21.05 -14.43 14.76
CA VAL A 385 -21.84 -14.02 13.60
C VAL A 385 -22.35 -12.59 13.75
N GLU A 386 -22.35 -11.83 12.67
CA GLU A 386 -23.05 -10.56 12.60
C GLU A 386 -24.56 -10.78 12.58
N LEU A 387 -25.28 -9.99 13.37
CA LEU A 387 -26.75 -10.05 13.40
C LEU A 387 -27.33 -9.22 12.24
N PRO A 388 -28.46 -9.70 11.63
CA PRO A 388 -29.13 -8.95 10.57
C PRO A 388 -29.45 -7.52 10.97
N THR A 389 -29.04 -6.57 10.16
CA THR A 389 -29.37 -5.16 10.30
C THR A 389 -30.09 -4.70 9.04
N PRO A 390 -31.33 -4.18 9.14
CA PRO A 390 -32.08 -3.73 7.98
C PRO A 390 -31.31 -2.74 7.14
N GLY A 391 -31.18 -3.03 5.82
CA GLY A 391 -30.49 -2.17 4.86
C GLY A 391 -28.96 -2.30 4.82
N LEU A 392 -28.34 -3.13 5.67
CA LEU A 392 -26.88 -3.26 5.74
C LEU A 392 -26.36 -4.65 5.32
N ASN A 393 -27.11 -5.71 5.62
CA ASN A 393 -26.81 -7.04 5.10
C ASN A 393 -28.10 -7.70 4.58
N ALA A 394 -27.94 -8.80 3.84
CA ALA A 394 -29.07 -9.50 3.21
C ALA A 394 -29.93 -10.32 4.18
N GLY A 395 -29.78 -10.13 5.50
CA GLY A 395 -30.47 -10.90 6.55
C GLY A 395 -29.88 -12.30 6.75
N LYS A 396 -28.76 -12.62 6.10
CA LYS A 396 -28.03 -13.86 6.30
C LYS A 396 -27.23 -13.81 7.61
N ILE A 397 -27.06 -14.98 8.23
CA ILE A 397 -26.34 -15.14 9.50
C ILE A 397 -25.10 -16.02 9.24
N ASN A 398 -24.25 -15.62 8.30
CA ASN A 398 -23.07 -16.37 7.84
C ASN A 398 -21.87 -15.47 7.51
N GLY A 399 -21.84 -14.26 8.09
CA GLY A 399 -20.74 -13.33 8.01
C GLY A 399 -20.32 -12.84 9.38
N ARG A 400 -19.27 -12.04 9.43
CA ARG A 400 -18.66 -11.52 10.65
C ARG A 400 -18.57 -10.00 10.60
N ASP A 401 -18.76 -9.35 11.74
CA ASP A 401 -18.52 -7.93 11.92
C ASP A 401 -17.02 -7.61 12.04
N HIS A 402 -16.68 -6.35 12.02
CA HIS A 402 -15.30 -5.85 12.19
C HIS A 402 -14.75 -6.19 13.58
N ASN A 403 -13.46 -6.49 13.65
CA ASN A 403 -12.77 -6.72 14.92
C ASN A 403 -11.42 -6.01 14.98
N ASN A 404 -11.39 -4.87 15.65
CA ASN A 404 -10.16 -4.13 15.90
C ASN A 404 -9.41 -4.58 17.18
N HIS A 405 -10.05 -5.38 18.03
CA HIS A 405 -9.48 -5.82 19.31
C HIS A 405 -8.46 -6.95 19.16
N GLY A 406 -8.55 -7.72 18.09
CA GLY A 406 -7.65 -8.81 17.78
C GLY A 406 -7.68 -9.18 16.31
N PHE A 407 -6.51 -9.19 15.65
CA PHE A 407 -6.36 -9.63 14.27
C PHE A 407 -4.95 -10.12 13.97
N THR A 408 -4.73 -10.60 12.78
CA THR A 408 -3.45 -11.18 12.37
C THR A 408 -2.83 -10.37 11.22
N ALA A 409 -1.54 -10.12 11.35
CA ALA A 409 -0.66 -9.76 10.25
C ALA A 409 0.49 -10.77 10.19
N TRP A 410 1.17 -10.88 9.05
CA TRP A 410 2.40 -11.64 9.00
C TRP A 410 3.51 -10.91 8.23
N LEU A 411 4.74 -11.21 8.61
CA LEU A 411 5.95 -10.66 8.05
C LEU A 411 6.83 -11.80 7.53
N ALA A 412 7.59 -11.54 6.44
CA ALA A 412 8.61 -12.47 5.97
C ALA A 412 9.81 -11.71 5.42
N GLY A 413 11.01 -12.26 5.59
CA GLY A 413 12.25 -11.65 5.10
C GLY A 413 12.63 -10.36 5.81
N GLY A 414 13.56 -9.58 5.22
CA GLY A 414 14.02 -8.30 5.76
C GLY A 414 14.56 -8.35 7.19
N GLY A 415 15.08 -9.50 7.64
CA GLY A 415 15.59 -9.70 8.99
C GLY A 415 14.57 -10.20 10.02
N VAL A 416 13.34 -10.49 9.61
CA VAL A 416 12.33 -11.10 10.47
C VAL A 416 12.69 -12.55 10.77
N LYS A 417 12.50 -12.98 12.01
CA LYS A 417 12.66 -14.38 12.39
C LYS A 417 11.52 -15.20 11.80
N GLY A 418 11.83 -16.07 10.83
CA GLY A 418 10.87 -17.00 10.23
C GLY A 418 10.51 -18.18 11.15
N GLY A 419 9.45 -18.92 10.75
CA GLY A 419 8.99 -20.12 11.43
C GLY A 419 8.43 -19.89 12.84
N CYS A 420 7.85 -18.70 13.09
CA CYS A 420 7.34 -18.39 14.43
C CYS A 420 5.94 -17.74 14.40
N VAL A 421 5.24 -17.91 15.51
CA VAL A 421 4.01 -17.19 15.85
C VAL A 421 4.33 -16.24 17.00
N TYR A 422 3.98 -14.97 16.86
CA TYR A 422 4.17 -13.96 17.90
C TYR A 422 2.82 -13.52 18.48
N GLY A 423 2.73 -13.57 19.80
CA GLY A 423 1.52 -13.21 20.52
C GLY A 423 0.33 -14.13 20.27
N ALA A 424 -0.78 -13.83 20.93
CA ALA A 424 -2.01 -14.59 20.80
C ALA A 424 -3.24 -13.72 21.03
N THR A 425 -4.35 -14.05 20.36
CA THR A 425 -5.68 -13.66 20.78
C THR A 425 -6.22 -14.63 21.84
N ASP A 426 -7.31 -14.27 22.49
CA ASP A 426 -8.01 -15.15 23.45
C ASP A 426 -8.46 -16.47 22.77
N GLU A 427 -9.02 -17.39 23.56
CA GLU A 427 -9.39 -18.71 23.07
C GLU A 427 -10.45 -18.68 21.94
N PHE A 428 -11.17 -17.58 21.80
CA PHE A 428 -12.19 -17.39 20.75
C PHE A 428 -11.68 -16.52 19.58
N GLY A 429 -10.57 -15.80 19.73
CA GLY A 429 -10.05 -14.89 18.71
C GLY A 429 -10.70 -13.50 18.76
N PHE A 430 -11.29 -13.10 19.89
CA PHE A 430 -11.95 -11.79 19.98
C PHE A 430 -10.96 -10.67 20.23
N LYS A 431 -10.01 -10.83 21.16
CA LYS A 431 -9.03 -9.78 21.50
C LYS A 431 -7.64 -10.34 21.66
N ALA A 432 -6.66 -9.51 21.35
CA ALA A 432 -5.26 -9.77 21.65
C ALA A 432 -5.03 -9.81 23.18
N VAL A 433 -4.41 -10.87 23.69
CA VAL A 433 -4.19 -11.09 25.12
C VAL A 433 -2.73 -11.33 25.49
N GLU A 434 -1.92 -11.88 24.58
CA GLU A 434 -0.51 -12.16 24.81
C GLU A 434 0.36 -11.36 23.83
N ASN A 435 1.42 -10.71 24.35
CA ASN A 435 2.35 -9.92 23.54
C ASN A 435 1.61 -9.05 22.51
N ARG A 436 0.72 -8.22 23.00
CA ARG A 436 -0.15 -7.37 22.16
C ARG A 436 0.69 -6.45 21.30
N VAL A 437 0.35 -6.37 19.99
CA VAL A 437 1.02 -5.53 19.01
C VAL A 437 0.03 -4.50 18.45
N HIS A 438 0.22 -3.24 18.80
CA HIS A 438 -0.53 -2.15 18.19
C HIS A 438 -0.03 -1.88 16.76
N VAL A 439 -0.83 -1.23 15.93
CA VAL A 439 -0.41 -0.80 14.59
C VAL A 439 0.88 0.03 14.65
N HIS A 440 1.03 0.89 15.65
CA HIS A 440 2.25 1.68 15.84
C HIS A 440 3.48 0.81 16.14
N ASP A 441 3.34 -0.29 16.90
CA ASP A 441 4.45 -1.22 17.15
C ASP A 441 4.90 -1.92 15.87
N LEU A 442 3.95 -2.21 14.96
CA LEU A 442 4.25 -2.73 13.63
C LEU A 442 5.06 -1.71 12.81
N HIS A 443 4.65 -0.43 12.81
CA HIS A 443 5.37 0.66 12.14
C HIS A 443 6.78 0.84 12.71
N ALA A 444 6.92 0.85 14.06
CA ALA A 444 8.22 0.91 14.71
C ALA A 444 9.13 -0.25 14.30
N THR A 445 8.56 -1.47 14.20
CA THR A 445 9.28 -2.65 13.75
C THR A 445 9.76 -2.51 12.31
N MET A 446 8.90 -2.02 11.41
CA MET A 446 9.28 -1.78 10.02
C MET A 446 10.42 -0.77 9.90
N LEU A 447 10.32 0.37 10.61
CA LEU A 447 11.36 1.40 10.63
C LEU A 447 12.66 0.86 11.23
N HIS A 448 12.58 0.07 12.31
CA HIS A 448 13.75 -0.56 12.91
C HIS A 448 14.47 -1.50 11.94
N LEU A 449 13.74 -2.35 11.24
CA LEU A 449 14.32 -3.26 10.25
C LEU A 449 14.99 -2.51 9.09
N LEU A 450 14.48 -1.33 8.74
CA LEU A 450 15.06 -0.44 7.72
C LEU A 450 16.25 0.40 8.25
N GLY A 451 16.57 0.34 9.54
CA GLY A 451 17.69 1.05 10.14
C GLY A 451 17.36 2.42 10.69
N PHE A 452 16.11 2.66 11.10
CA PHE A 452 15.68 3.89 11.75
C PHE A 452 15.25 3.69 13.20
N ASN A 453 15.67 4.59 14.06
CA ASN A 453 15.06 4.78 15.36
C ASN A 453 13.82 5.66 15.19
N HIS A 454 12.64 5.09 15.34
CA HIS A 454 11.36 5.77 15.14
C HIS A 454 11.18 7.00 16.07
N GLU A 455 11.78 7.00 17.27
CA GLU A 455 11.72 8.15 18.18
C GLU A 455 12.56 9.34 17.71
N GLN A 456 13.63 9.08 16.94
CA GLN A 456 14.57 10.09 16.44
C GLN A 456 14.37 10.41 14.96
N PHE A 457 13.58 9.60 14.26
CA PHE A 457 13.28 9.80 12.86
C PHE A 457 12.17 10.84 12.70
N THR A 458 12.55 12.06 12.35
CA THR A 458 11.68 13.23 12.36
C THR A 458 11.79 14.04 11.08
N PHE A 459 10.74 14.80 10.78
CA PHE A 459 10.75 15.85 9.76
C PHE A 459 10.51 17.22 10.45
N GLN A 460 11.29 18.23 10.08
CA GLN A 460 11.23 19.56 10.70
C GLN A 460 10.23 20.44 9.96
N ILE A 461 9.20 20.92 10.66
CA ILE A 461 8.25 21.91 10.14
C ILE A 461 8.42 23.19 10.96
N GLY A 462 9.06 24.21 10.39
CA GLY A 462 9.36 25.42 11.12
C GLY A 462 10.26 25.17 12.32
N ARG A 463 9.81 25.63 13.49
CA ARG A 463 10.50 25.37 14.76
C ARG A 463 10.07 24.06 15.41
N ALA A 464 9.03 23.40 14.87
CA ALA A 464 8.52 22.14 15.38
C ALA A 464 9.12 20.96 14.62
N SER A 465 9.49 19.91 15.35
CA SER A 465 9.91 18.64 14.81
C SER A 465 8.70 17.70 14.80
N CYS A 466 8.29 17.24 13.62
CA CYS A 466 7.24 16.24 13.49
C CYS A 466 7.87 14.87 13.29
N ARG A 467 7.42 13.91 14.08
CA ARG A 467 7.78 12.48 13.96
C ARG A 467 6.53 11.67 13.66
N GLU A 468 6.74 10.51 13.05
CA GLU A 468 5.74 9.47 13.07
C GLU A 468 5.37 9.21 14.55
N ARG A 469 4.08 9.20 14.89
CA ARG A 469 3.65 8.61 16.16
C ARG A 469 3.62 7.10 15.94
N VAL A 470 4.70 6.49 16.23
CA VAL A 470 4.83 5.05 16.25
C VAL A 470 4.59 4.55 17.65
#